data_1f310a34303b6852758a04561f8201c3
#
_entry.id   1f310a34303b6852758a04561f8201c3
#
_cell.length_a   1.000
_cell.length_b   1.000
_cell.length_c   1.000
_cell.angle_alpha   90.00
_cell.angle_beta   90.00
_cell.angle_gamma   90.00
#
_symmetry.space_group_name_H-M   'P 1'
#
loop_
_entity.id
_entity.type
_entity.pdbx_description
1 polymer ?
#
loop_
_entity_poly.entity_id
_entity_poly.type
_entity_poly.pdbx_seq_one_letter_code
_entity_poly.pdbx_strand_id
1 'polypeptide(L)'
;RSPLGFLLGKTEPVVTYRMSQRDRQAVSRMLRILAETFFAAGAREVFLPILGGPPGFPECGLTADELRRVDLDKIPSQRFECASQHPLGSARMGLSADDAVVDQRGQVFGLRELFVVDSSILPTSLGVNPQVTVMAMATRLAHQLRERSLPIRM
;
A
#
# COMPACT_ATOMS: atom_id res chain seq x y z
N ARG A 1 -5.93 20.06 5.66
CA ARG A 1 -5.05 20.96 4.86
C ARG A 1 -3.69 20.96 5.55
N SER A 2 -2.62 20.60 4.84
CA SER A 2 -1.28 20.64 5.44
C SER A 2 -0.81 22.09 5.58
N PRO A 3 -0.14 22.45 6.69
CA PRO A 3 0.44 23.78 6.87
C PRO A 3 1.36 24.17 5.72
N LEU A 4 2.08 23.22 5.16
CA LEU A 4 3.01 23.42 4.05
C LEU A 4 2.27 23.71 2.72
N GLY A 5 1.12 23.08 2.48
CA GLY A 5 0.28 23.33 1.31
C GLY A 5 -0.30 24.73 1.30
N PHE A 6 -0.65 25.26 2.48
CA PHE A 6 -1.12 26.64 2.63
C PHE A 6 0.02 27.64 2.29
N LEU A 7 1.25 27.37 2.75
CA LEU A 7 2.41 28.23 2.52
C LEU A 7 2.82 28.29 1.03
N LEU A 8 2.59 27.20 0.29
CA LEU A 8 2.96 27.07 -1.12
C LEU A 8 1.81 27.43 -2.08
N GLY A 9 0.67 27.87 -1.57
CA GLY A 9 -0.50 28.20 -2.39
C GLY A 9 -1.10 27.02 -3.15
N LYS A 10 -0.75 25.77 -2.78
CA LYS A 10 -1.25 24.53 -3.38
C LYS A 10 -2.41 23.98 -2.57
N THR A 11 -3.50 23.62 -3.25
CA THR A 11 -4.68 22.97 -2.65
C THR A 11 -4.55 21.45 -2.59
N GLU A 12 -3.50 20.90 -3.17
CA GLU A 12 -3.25 19.45 -3.20
C GLU A 12 -2.79 18.94 -1.83
N PRO A 13 -3.24 17.74 -1.42
CA PRO A 13 -2.79 17.12 -0.18
C PRO A 13 -1.30 16.78 -0.27
N VAL A 14 -0.54 17.10 0.77
CA VAL A 14 0.82 16.62 0.91
C VAL A 14 0.77 15.23 1.54
N VAL A 15 1.11 14.23 0.75
CA VAL A 15 1.22 12.84 1.21
C VAL A 15 2.67 12.58 1.60
N THR A 16 2.90 12.17 2.84
CA THR A 16 4.21 11.74 3.32
C THR A 16 4.16 10.25 3.65
N TYR A 17 5.13 9.52 3.15
CA TYR A 17 5.29 8.11 3.46
C TYR A 17 6.71 7.83 3.94
N ARG A 18 6.84 7.07 5.01
CA ARG A 18 8.12 6.61 5.53
C ARG A 18 8.10 5.09 5.66
N MET A 19 8.86 4.43 4.79
CA MET A 19 9.02 2.99 4.82
C MET A 19 9.70 2.55 6.13
N SER A 20 9.14 1.55 6.81
CA SER A 20 9.78 0.97 7.98
C SER A 20 11.07 0.23 7.59
N GLN A 21 11.97 0.00 8.57
CA GLN A 21 13.18 -0.79 8.32
C GLN A 21 12.86 -2.21 7.85
N ARG A 22 11.82 -2.82 8.43
CA ARG A 22 11.34 -4.15 8.06
C ARG A 22 10.87 -4.18 6.60
N ASP A 23 10.08 -3.18 6.20
CA ASP A 23 9.56 -3.10 4.83
C ASP A 23 10.69 -2.85 3.83
N ARG A 24 11.67 -2.00 4.18
CA ARG A 24 12.85 -1.76 3.35
C ARG A 24 13.63 -3.05 3.10
N GLN A 25 13.90 -3.84 4.14
CA GLN A 25 14.56 -5.13 4.00
C GLN A 25 13.75 -6.12 3.15
N ALA A 26 12.42 -6.12 3.30
CA ALA A 26 11.54 -6.95 2.47
C ALA A 26 11.60 -6.53 0.99
N VAL A 27 11.57 -5.23 0.70
CA VAL A 27 11.73 -4.69 -0.67
C VAL A 27 13.10 -5.05 -1.25
N SER A 28 14.19 -4.87 -0.50
CA SER A 28 15.54 -5.24 -0.94
C SER A 28 15.64 -6.72 -1.32
N ARG A 29 15.08 -7.59 -0.47
CA ARG A 29 15.02 -9.04 -0.74
C ARG A 29 14.19 -9.36 -1.98
N MET A 30 13.01 -8.74 -2.09
CA MET A 30 12.12 -8.94 -3.24
C MET A 30 12.80 -8.54 -4.54
N LEU A 31 13.44 -7.38 -4.59
CA LEU A 31 14.14 -6.89 -5.78
C LEU A 31 15.26 -7.84 -6.20
N ARG A 32 16.02 -8.38 -5.23
CA ARG A 32 17.06 -9.37 -5.52
C ARG A 32 16.50 -10.65 -6.12
N ILE A 33 15.47 -11.23 -5.51
CA ILE A 33 14.82 -12.46 -6.00
C ILE A 33 14.24 -12.24 -7.40
N LEU A 34 13.58 -11.11 -7.65
CA LEU A 34 13.04 -10.79 -8.98
C LEU A 34 14.14 -10.67 -10.01
N ALA A 35 15.21 -9.94 -9.72
CA ALA A 35 16.34 -9.80 -10.63
C ALA A 35 17.00 -11.14 -10.95
N GLU A 36 17.25 -11.98 -9.94
CA GLU A 36 17.81 -13.33 -10.12
C GLU A 36 16.87 -14.21 -10.96
N THR A 37 15.56 -14.08 -10.78
CA THR A 37 14.55 -14.79 -11.60
C THR A 37 14.63 -14.36 -13.07
N PHE A 38 14.77 -13.06 -13.34
CA PHE A 38 14.94 -12.57 -14.72
C PHE A 38 16.24 -13.08 -15.34
N PHE A 39 17.36 -13.12 -14.60
CA PHE A 39 18.62 -13.68 -15.10
C PHE A 39 18.49 -15.18 -15.38
N ALA A 40 17.83 -15.94 -14.49
CA ALA A 40 17.56 -17.36 -14.72
C ALA A 40 16.68 -17.60 -15.96
N ALA A 41 15.81 -16.65 -16.29
CA ALA A 41 15.00 -16.68 -17.50
C ALA A 41 15.74 -16.18 -18.79
N GLY A 42 17.05 -15.84 -18.67
CA GLY A 42 17.88 -15.43 -19.80
C GLY A 42 18.00 -13.92 -20.02
N ALA A 43 17.59 -13.09 -19.08
CA ALA A 43 17.83 -11.65 -19.16
C ALA A 43 19.35 -11.37 -19.12
N ARG A 44 19.79 -10.41 -19.92
CA ARG A 44 21.19 -9.96 -19.93
C ARG A 44 21.43 -8.85 -18.91
N GLU A 45 20.40 -8.04 -18.70
CA GLU A 45 20.39 -6.89 -17.80
C GLU A 45 19.04 -6.78 -17.09
N VAL A 46 19.01 -6.20 -15.91
CA VAL A 46 17.81 -5.87 -15.16
C VAL A 46 17.85 -4.42 -14.71
N PHE A 47 16.70 -3.75 -14.74
CA PHE A 47 16.53 -2.39 -14.26
C PHE A 47 15.84 -2.44 -12.90
N LEU A 48 16.52 -1.95 -11.86
CA LEU A 48 15.91 -1.87 -10.54
C LEU A 48 15.14 -0.54 -10.41
N PRO A 49 13.97 -0.54 -9.74
CA PRO A 49 13.18 0.67 -9.50
C PRO A 49 13.82 1.52 -8.39
N ILE A 50 15.00 2.05 -8.67
CA ILE A 50 15.82 2.85 -7.76
C ILE A 50 16.16 4.17 -8.47
N LEU A 51 15.63 5.27 -7.94
CA LEU A 51 15.87 6.61 -8.48
C LEU A 51 17.36 6.92 -8.52
N GLY A 52 17.88 7.27 -9.70
CA GLY A 52 19.29 7.55 -9.93
C GLY A 52 20.21 6.32 -9.86
N GLY A 53 19.64 5.12 -10.03
CA GLY A 53 20.38 3.85 -9.98
C GLY A 53 20.97 3.50 -8.60
N PRO A 54 21.48 2.28 -8.38
CA PRO A 54 22.21 1.93 -7.16
C PRO A 54 23.52 2.75 -7.03
N PRO A 55 23.96 3.11 -5.81
CA PRO A 55 25.22 3.81 -5.61
C PRO A 55 26.40 3.08 -6.22
N GLY A 56 27.17 3.78 -7.06
CA GLY A 56 28.36 3.23 -7.75
C GLY A 56 28.04 2.46 -9.04
N PHE A 57 26.77 2.45 -9.45
CA PHE A 57 26.33 1.83 -10.70
C PHE A 57 25.57 2.83 -11.55
N PRO A 58 25.62 2.71 -12.90
CA PRO A 58 24.88 3.60 -13.79
C PRO A 58 23.36 3.39 -13.63
N GLU A 59 22.59 4.38 -14.06
CA GLU A 59 21.11 4.28 -14.13
C GLU A 59 20.64 3.25 -15.16
N CYS A 60 21.53 2.76 -16.03
CA CYS A 60 21.28 1.69 -16.98
C CYS A 60 21.22 0.32 -16.30
N GLY A 61 20.80 -0.68 -17.06
CA GLY A 61 20.62 -2.04 -16.59
C GLY A 61 21.86 -2.62 -15.90
N LEU A 62 21.62 -3.40 -14.86
CA LEU A 62 22.64 -4.15 -14.13
C LEU A 62 22.77 -5.55 -14.72
N THR A 63 23.99 -5.99 -14.95
CA THR A 63 24.32 -7.39 -15.22
C THR A 63 24.23 -8.23 -13.94
N ALA A 64 24.24 -9.56 -14.06
CA ALA A 64 24.22 -10.46 -12.91
C ALA A 64 25.43 -10.26 -11.99
N ASP A 65 26.62 -9.94 -12.56
CA ASP A 65 27.83 -9.68 -11.79
C ASP A 65 27.78 -8.36 -11.03
N GLU A 66 27.20 -7.35 -11.62
CA GLU A 66 26.99 -6.05 -10.98
C GLU A 66 25.96 -6.16 -9.86
N LEU A 67 24.83 -6.86 -10.08
CA LEU A 67 23.83 -7.08 -9.05
C LEU A 67 24.43 -7.72 -7.79
N ARG A 68 25.36 -8.65 -7.92
CA ARG A 68 26.05 -9.27 -6.77
C ARG A 68 26.84 -8.29 -5.92
N ARG A 69 27.30 -7.18 -6.52
CA ARG A 69 28.08 -6.13 -5.85
C ARG A 69 27.20 -5.03 -5.23
N VAL A 70 25.93 -4.96 -5.65
CA VAL A 70 24.98 -3.97 -5.09
C VAL A 70 24.52 -4.40 -3.71
N ASP A 71 24.74 -3.53 -2.72
CA ASP A 71 24.17 -3.67 -1.38
C ASP A 71 22.82 -2.94 -1.33
N LEU A 72 21.73 -3.67 -1.63
CA LEU A 72 20.37 -3.12 -1.66
C LEU A 72 19.91 -2.66 -0.27
N ASP A 73 20.45 -3.22 0.81
CA ASP A 73 20.08 -2.86 2.18
C ASP A 73 20.64 -1.49 2.61
N LYS A 74 21.64 -0.99 1.90
CA LYS A 74 22.18 0.35 2.13
C LYS A 74 21.47 1.46 1.36
N ILE A 75 20.55 1.11 0.45
CA ILE A 75 19.83 2.11 -0.34
C ILE A 75 18.80 2.81 0.54
N PRO A 76 18.79 4.15 0.62
CA PRO A 76 17.78 4.90 1.35
C PRO A 76 16.37 4.60 0.82
N SER A 77 15.39 4.48 1.72
CA SER A 77 14.00 4.15 1.35
C SER A 77 13.38 5.13 0.35
N GLN A 78 13.79 6.40 0.40
CA GLN A 78 13.31 7.44 -0.50
C GLN A 78 13.77 7.28 -1.95
N ARG A 79 14.77 6.42 -2.19
CA ARG A 79 15.26 6.12 -3.53
C ARG A 79 14.55 4.95 -4.20
N PHE A 80 13.78 4.14 -3.44
CA PHE A 80 12.96 3.12 -4.05
C PHE A 80 11.73 3.73 -4.71
N GLU A 81 11.53 3.48 -5.98
CA GLU A 81 10.33 3.83 -6.70
C GLU A 81 9.25 2.79 -6.38
N CYS A 82 8.31 3.18 -5.52
CA CYS A 82 7.22 2.31 -5.08
C CYS A 82 5.88 2.88 -5.54
N ALA A 83 5.09 2.05 -6.21
CA ALA A 83 3.72 2.36 -6.58
C ALA A 83 2.79 1.26 -6.09
N SER A 84 1.55 1.61 -5.74
CA SER A 84 0.50 0.66 -5.43
C SER A 84 -0.72 0.93 -6.30
N GLN A 85 -1.21 -0.12 -6.95
CA GLN A 85 -2.48 -0.12 -7.69
C GLN A 85 -3.66 -0.58 -6.80
N HIS A 86 -3.36 -1.05 -5.60
CA HIS A 86 -4.34 -1.63 -4.66
C HIS A 86 -4.20 -0.98 -3.27
N PRO A 87 -4.55 0.32 -3.14
CA PRO A 87 -4.50 0.98 -1.84
C PRO A 87 -5.57 0.40 -0.90
N LEU A 88 -5.15 -0.03 0.28
CA LEU A 88 -5.98 -0.64 1.31
C LEU A 88 -5.66 -0.02 2.68
N GLY A 89 -6.59 -0.15 3.65
CA GLY A 89 -6.31 0.05 5.06
C GLY A 89 -6.26 1.50 5.56
N SER A 90 -6.56 2.51 4.73
CA SER A 90 -6.54 3.92 5.20
C SER A 90 -7.71 4.26 6.15
N ALA A 91 -8.80 3.47 6.12
CA ALA A 91 -9.91 3.53 7.08
C ALA A 91 -10.19 2.13 7.65
N ARG A 92 -9.11 1.43 8.06
CA ARG A 92 -9.16 0.01 8.43
C ARG A 92 -10.23 -0.30 9.46
N MET A 93 -10.87 -1.47 9.30
CA MET A 93 -11.80 -1.99 10.29
C MET A 93 -11.06 -2.65 11.45
N GLY A 94 -11.70 -2.62 12.63
CA GLY A 94 -11.18 -3.28 13.83
C GLY A 94 -12.23 -3.41 14.92
N LEU A 95 -11.76 -3.75 16.11
CA LEU A 95 -12.62 -3.99 17.28
C LEU A 95 -12.78 -2.75 18.16
N SER A 96 -11.86 -1.79 18.07
CA SER A 96 -11.87 -0.59 18.88
C SER A 96 -11.41 0.64 18.12
N ALA A 97 -11.78 1.83 18.63
CA ALA A 97 -11.34 3.11 18.09
C ALA A 97 -9.85 3.40 18.29
N ASP A 98 -9.16 2.64 19.14
CA ASP A 98 -7.75 2.85 19.46
C ASP A 98 -6.84 2.41 18.30
N ASP A 99 -7.30 1.43 17.52
CA ASP A 99 -6.51 0.82 16.45
C ASP A 99 -7.22 0.78 15.08
N ALA A 100 -8.45 1.28 15.00
CA ALA A 100 -9.27 1.23 13.78
C ALA A 100 -10.10 2.51 13.59
N VAL A 101 -10.52 2.73 12.35
CA VAL A 101 -11.39 3.86 11.97
C VAL A 101 -12.85 3.44 11.96
N VAL A 102 -13.14 2.20 11.52
CA VAL A 102 -14.50 1.66 11.43
C VAL A 102 -14.61 0.33 12.16
N ASP A 103 -15.81 0.03 12.61
CA ASP A 103 -16.16 -1.27 13.18
C ASP A 103 -16.35 -2.34 12.09
N GLN A 104 -16.69 -3.56 12.49
CA GLN A 104 -16.93 -4.69 11.56
C GLN A 104 -18.19 -4.51 10.68
N ARG A 105 -18.98 -3.48 10.90
CA ARG A 105 -20.14 -3.08 10.10
C ARG A 105 -19.84 -1.89 9.20
N GLY A 106 -18.58 -1.46 9.15
CA GLY A 106 -18.14 -0.31 8.37
C GLY A 106 -18.53 1.05 8.96
N GLN A 107 -19.13 1.09 10.16
CA GLN A 107 -19.50 2.34 10.82
C GLN A 107 -18.28 2.99 11.47
N VAL A 108 -18.10 4.29 11.23
CA VAL A 108 -17.00 5.07 11.82
C VAL A 108 -17.18 5.17 13.33
N PHE A 109 -16.14 4.84 14.08
CA PHE A 109 -16.17 4.96 15.54
C PHE A 109 -16.42 6.41 15.99
N GLY A 110 -17.28 6.57 16.98
CA GLY A 110 -17.64 7.88 17.52
C GLY A 110 -18.61 8.72 16.67
N LEU A 111 -18.98 8.27 15.48
CA LEU A 111 -19.93 8.95 14.60
C LEU A 111 -21.15 8.06 14.32
N ARG A 112 -22.32 8.69 14.32
CA ARG A 112 -23.58 8.02 13.97
C ARG A 112 -23.81 8.09 12.47
N GLU A 113 -24.34 7.02 11.88
CA GLU A 113 -24.81 6.94 10.49
C GLU A 113 -23.75 7.32 9.43
N LEU A 114 -22.47 7.23 9.77
CA LEU A 114 -21.36 7.39 8.83
C LEU A 114 -20.70 6.04 8.61
N PHE A 115 -20.66 5.59 7.36
CA PHE A 115 -20.12 4.29 6.96
C PHE A 115 -19.07 4.46 5.88
N VAL A 116 -18.05 3.61 5.91
CA VAL A 116 -17.05 3.45 4.84
C VAL A 116 -17.25 2.09 4.21
N VAL A 117 -17.41 2.03 2.87
CA VAL A 117 -17.79 0.82 2.13
C VAL A 117 -16.91 0.68 0.89
N ASP A 118 -15.61 0.77 1.05
CA ASP A 118 -14.63 0.61 -0.02
C ASP A 118 -13.40 -0.18 0.43
N SER A 119 -12.36 -0.23 -0.38
CA SER A 119 -11.12 -0.96 -0.09
C SER A 119 -10.36 -0.47 1.14
N SER A 120 -10.59 0.78 1.58
CA SER A 120 -9.89 1.36 2.72
C SER A 120 -10.19 0.67 4.05
N ILE A 121 -11.34 -0.02 4.16
CA ILE A 121 -11.71 -0.77 5.37
C ILE A 121 -10.91 -2.07 5.55
N LEU A 122 -10.29 -2.60 4.50
CA LEU A 122 -9.50 -3.84 4.59
C LEU A 122 -8.21 -3.58 5.36
N PRO A 123 -7.97 -4.26 6.49
CA PRO A 123 -6.93 -3.86 7.44
C PRO A 123 -5.50 -4.13 6.97
N THR A 124 -5.33 -4.98 5.95
CA THR A 124 -4.00 -5.40 5.47
C THR A 124 -4.04 -5.74 3.98
N SER A 125 -2.85 -5.79 3.36
CA SER A 125 -2.69 -6.29 1.99
C SER A 125 -3.07 -7.77 1.91
N LEU A 126 -3.78 -8.13 0.83
CA LEU A 126 -4.26 -9.49 0.60
C LEU A 126 -3.24 -10.38 -0.14
N GLY A 127 -2.15 -9.80 -0.65
CA GLY A 127 -1.18 -10.51 -1.50
C GLY A 127 -1.70 -10.87 -2.90
N VAL A 128 -2.94 -10.48 -3.21
CA VAL A 128 -3.61 -10.68 -4.51
C VAL A 128 -4.46 -9.45 -4.85
N ASN A 129 -4.94 -9.36 -6.10
CA ASN A 129 -5.85 -8.29 -6.51
C ASN A 129 -7.11 -8.30 -5.65
N PRO A 130 -7.47 -7.18 -4.98
CA PRO A 130 -8.51 -7.16 -3.95
C PRO A 130 -9.93 -7.05 -4.48
N GLN A 131 -10.16 -6.94 -5.80
CA GLN A 131 -11.45 -6.60 -6.40
C GLN A 131 -12.59 -7.49 -5.89
N VAL A 132 -12.44 -8.81 -5.91
CA VAL A 132 -13.47 -9.75 -5.45
C VAL A 132 -13.76 -9.55 -3.96
N THR A 133 -12.73 -9.39 -3.13
CA THR A 133 -12.87 -9.13 -1.69
C THR A 133 -13.57 -7.81 -1.43
N VAL A 134 -13.23 -6.74 -2.16
CA VAL A 134 -13.88 -5.42 -2.03
C VAL A 134 -15.37 -5.54 -2.38
N MET A 135 -15.70 -6.19 -3.49
CA MET A 135 -17.10 -6.41 -3.89
C MET A 135 -17.88 -7.22 -2.87
N ALA A 136 -17.30 -8.29 -2.35
CA ALA A 136 -17.93 -9.14 -1.33
C ALA A 136 -18.18 -8.36 -0.03
N MET A 137 -17.21 -7.56 0.42
CA MET A 137 -17.35 -6.74 1.61
C MET A 137 -18.40 -5.64 1.42
N ALA A 138 -18.39 -4.95 0.27
CA ALA A 138 -19.40 -3.93 -0.04
C ALA A 138 -20.81 -4.53 -0.06
N THR A 139 -20.99 -5.69 -0.67
CA THR A 139 -22.27 -6.42 -0.70
C THR A 139 -22.71 -6.79 0.71
N ARG A 140 -21.83 -7.35 1.53
CA ARG A 140 -22.13 -7.72 2.92
C ARG A 140 -22.59 -6.51 3.73
N LEU A 141 -21.85 -5.40 3.65
CA LEU A 141 -22.20 -4.18 4.39
C LEU A 141 -23.51 -3.56 3.90
N ALA A 142 -23.77 -3.57 2.60
CA ALA A 142 -25.04 -3.11 2.04
C ALA A 142 -26.23 -3.95 2.56
N HIS A 143 -26.10 -5.26 2.64
CA HIS A 143 -27.13 -6.13 3.26
C HIS A 143 -27.37 -5.78 4.72
N GLN A 144 -26.33 -5.61 5.52
CA GLN A 144 -26.45 -5.25 6.93
C GLN A 144 -27.13 -3.88 7.12
N LEU A 145 -26.80 -2.87 6.29
CA LEU A 145 -27.44 -1.56 6.32
C LEU A 145 -28.91 -1.63 5.97
N ARG A 146 -29.27 -2.43 4.95
CA ARG A 146 -30.66 -2.65 4.56
C ARG A 146 -31.47 -3.29 5.68
N GLU A 147 -30.93 -4.30 6.36
CA GLU A 147 -31.62 -4.98 7.47
C GLU A 147 -31.87 -4.03 8.66
N ARG A 148 -30.95 -3.12 8.95
CA ARG A 148 -31.15 -2.06 9.97
C ARG A 148 -32.25 -1.06 9.60
N SER A 149 -32.42 -0.79 8.31
CA SER A 149 -33.38 0.21 7.82
C SER A 149 -34.80 -0.35 7.62
N LEU A 150 -34.98 -1.67 7.68
CA LEU A 150 -36.29 -2.29 7.60
C LEU A 150 -37.03 -2.12 8.94
N PRO A 151 -38.28 -1.62 8.98
CA PRO A 151 -39.10 -1.64 10.17
C PRO A 151 -39.22 -3.09 10.66
N ILE A 152 -39.06 -3.30 11.97
CA ILE A 152 -39.31 -4.60 12.59
C ILE A 152 -40.73 -5.01 12.20
N ARG A 153 -40.87 -6.04 11.37
CA ARG A 153 -42.18 -6.66 11.15
C ARG A 153 -42.59 -7.28 12.49
N MET A 154 -43.49 -6.59 13.20
CA MET A 154 -44.23 -7.19 14.33
C MET A 154 -45.14 -8.31 13.82
#